data_d009ea41c2ba6dc7ac679a60d46bdc73
#
_entry.id   d009ea41c2ba6dc7ac679a60d46bdc73
#
_cell.length_a   1.000
_cell.length_b   1.000
_cell.length_c   1.000
_cell.angle_alpha   90.00
_cell.angle_beta   90.00
_cell.angle_gamma   90.00
#
_symmetry.space_group_name_H-M   'P 1'
#
loop_
_entity.id
_entity.type
_entity.pdbx_description
1 polymer ?
#
loop_
_entity_poly.entity_id
_entity_poly.type
_entity_poly.pdbx_seq_one_letter_code
_entity_poly.pdbx_strand_id
1 'polypeptide(L)'
;MDKTELKTAPKKALFLDRDGVINEDAGYVYRREDFVFKDGVFEALRGFVQAGYALVVVTNQSGIGRGYYTLEQFDELCGFMLGEFEKEGVKIEKIYFCPHAPEALCGCRKPEPGMLLKAANELNIDLARSIMIGDKDSDVQAGQSAGVGVNLKLGDRLKSVAEALEFLKKEGKI
;
A
#
# COMPACT_ATOMS: atom_id res chain seq x y z
N MET A 1 26.27 23.78 -20.28
CA MET A 1 25.08 23.17 -20.89
C MET A 1 24.21 22.67 -19.75
N ASP A 2 23.19 23.46 -19.45
CA ASP A 2 22.29 23.25 -18.32
C ASP A 2 21.32 22.10 -18.68
N LYS A 3 21.49 20.95 -18.04
CA LYS A 3 20.50 19.87 -18.12
C LYS A 3 19.37 20.24 -17.16
N THR A 4 18.45 21.06 -17.62
CA THR A 4 17.17 21.22 -16.97
C THR A 4 16.44 19.88 -17.05
N GLU A 5 16.60 19.02 -16.03
CA GLU A 5 15.73 17.85 -15.88
C GLU A 5 14.30 18.38 -15.81
N LEU A 6 13.53 18.10 -16.84
CA LEU A 6 12.09 18.32 -16.85
C LEU A 6 11.52 17.48 -15.70
N LYS A 7 11.32 18.12 -14.53
CA LYS A 7 10.62 17.50 -13.41
C LYS A 7 9.23 17.13 -13.91
N THR A 8 8.98 15.84 -14.06
CA THR A 8 7.64 15.33 -14.36
C THR A 8 6.67 15.80 -13.28
N ALA A 9 5.44 16.14 -13.69
CA ALA A 9 4.41 16.56 -12.71
C ALA A 9 4.21 15.49 -11.65
N PRO A 10 4.00 15.88 -10.37
CA PRO A 10 3.76 14.92 -9.29
C PRO A 10 2.53 14.07 -9.58
N LYS A 11 2.65 12.77 -9.41
CA LYS A 11 1.57 11.81 -9.61
C LYS A 11 0.78 11.58 -8.32
N LYS A 12 -0.49 11.25 -8.45
CA LYS A 12 -1.30 10.79 -7.33
C LYS A 12 -1.14 9.28 -7.15
N ALA A 13 -1.19 8.80 -5.92
CA ALA A 13 -1.03 7.39 -5.61
C ALA A 13 -2.17 6.84 -4.76
N LEU A 14 -2.43 5.55 -4.93
CA LEU A 14 -3.14 4.73 -3.97
C LEU A 14 -2.12 3.96 -3.15
N PHE A 15 -2.03 4.29 -1.87
CA PHE A 15 -1.26 3.54 -0.89
C PHE A 15 -2.15 2.44 -0.29
N LEU A 16 -1.62 1.23 -0.24
CA LEU A 16 -2.33 0.04 0.23
C LEU A 16 -1.52 -0.66 1.31
N ASP A 17 -2.15 -1.00 2.43
CA ASP A 17 -1.60 -2.07 3.26
C ASP A 17 -1.69 -3.40 2.51
N ARG A 18 -0.90 -4.38 2.92
CA ARG A 18 -0.91 -5.71 2.32
C ARG A 18 -1.93 -6.62 3.00
N ASP A 19 -1.63 -7.04 4.22
CA ASP A 19 -2.44 -7.98 4.98
C ASP A 19 -3.77 -7.35 5.42
N GLY A 20 -4.88 -7.99 5.11
CA GLY A 20 -6.22 -7.48 5.37
C GLY A 20 -6.79 -6.55 4.29
N VAL A 21 -5.98 -6.15 3.29
CA VAL A 21 -6.36 -5.26 2.19
C VAL A 21 -6.17 -5.95 0.83
N ILE A 22 -4.96 -6.37 0.52
CA ILE A 22 -4.63 -7.11 -0.72
C ILE A 22 -4.92 -8.59 -0.54
N ASN A 23 -4.52 -9.16 0.58
CA ASN A 23 -4.69 -10.57 0.93
C ASN A 23 -5.38 -10.73 2.28
N GLU A 24 -5.92 -11.93 2.51
CA GLU A 24 -6.45 -12.32 3.81
C GLU A 24 -5.36 -12.26 4.88
N ASP A 25 -5.66 -11.66 6.03
CA ASP A 25 -4.73 -11.59 7.16
C ASP A 25 -4.88 -12.84 8.04
N ALA A 26 -4.07 -13.84 7.76
CA ALA A 26 -3.99 -15.06 8.58
C ALA A 26 -2.92 -14.98 9.69
N GLY A 27 -2.36 -13.81 9.94
CA GLY A 27 -1.26 -13.58 10.88
C GLY A 27 0.09 -14.03 10.33
N TYR A 28 1.03 -13.09 10.20
CA TYR A 28 2.40 -13.34 9.73
C TYR A 28 2.48 -14.14 8.43
N VAL A 29 1.71 -13.76 7.42
CA VAL A 29 1.71 -14.41 6.10
C VAL A 29 3.03 -14.14 5.40
N TYR A 30 3.85 -15.17 5.20
CA TYR A 30 5.14 -15.09 4.53
C TYR A 30 5.37 -16.19 3.50
N ARG A 31 4.52 -17.21 3.45
CA ARG A 31 4.58 -18.29 2.47
C ARG A 31 3.52 -18.10 1.39
N ARG A 32 3.87 -18.52 0.18
CA ARG A 32 2.98 -18.48 -0.97
C ARG A 32 1.67 -19.26 -0.73
N GLU A 33 1.77 -20.43 -0.08
CA GLU A 33 0.64 -21.32 0.21
C GLU A 33 -0.41 -20.67 1.13
N ASP A 34 0.03 -19.72 1.96
CA ASP A 34 -0.82 -19.01 2.93
C ASP A 34 -1.35 -17.68 2.38
N PHE A 35 -0.93 -17.29 1.17
CA PHE A 35 -1.28 -16.01 0.57
C PHE A 35 -2.55 -16.13 -0.27
N VAL A 36 -3.66 -15.63 0.25
CA VAL A 36 -4.97 -15.65 -0.42
C VAL A 36 -5.34 -14.20 -0.76
N PHE A 37 -5.42 -13.88 -2.06
CA PHE A 37 -5.89 -12.58 -2.50
C PHE A 37 -7.33 -12.34 -2.09
N LYS A 38 -7.65 -11.10 -1.70
CA LYS A 38 -9.03 -10.66 -1.44
C LYS A 38 -9.86 -10.72 -2.72
N ASP A 39 -11.11 -11.15 -2.60
CA ASP A 39 -12.04 -11.16 -3.71
C ASP A 39 -12.19 -9.76 -4.34
N GLY A 40 -12.12 -9.70 -5.66
CA GLY A 40 -12.29 -8.47 -6.43
C GLY A 40 -11.14 -7.48 -6.36
N VAL A 41 -10.01 -7.80 -5.68
CA VAL A 41 -8.89 -6.88 -5.52
C VAL A 41 -8.25 -6.48 -6.86
N PHE A 42 -8.08 -7.41 -7.78
CA PHE A 42 -7.46 -7.13 -9.09
C PHE A 42 -8.29 -6.17 -9.92
N GLU A 43 -9.60 -6.39 -10.00
CA GLU A 43 -10.51 -5.52 -10.73
C GLU A 43 -10.59 -4.13 -10.10
N ALA A 44 -10.66 -4.05 -8.77
CA ALA A 44 -10.68 -2.78 -8.06
C ALA A 44 -9.40 -1.99 -8.30
N LEU A 45 -8.23 -2.63 -8.25
CA LEU A 45 -6.96 -1.95 -8.50
C LEU A 45 -6.81 -1.49 -9.96
N ARG A 46 -7.31 -2.26 -10.93
CA ARG A 46 -7.42 -1.77 -12.32
C ARG A 46 -8.27 -0.49 -12.40
N GLY A 47 -9.37 -0.42 -11.65
CA GLY A 47 -10.21 0.78 -11.57
C GLY A 47 -9.46 2.01 -11.04
N PHE A 48 -8.62 1.84 -10.03
CA PHE A 48 -7.77 2.93 -9.53
C PHE A 48 -6.71 3.35 -10.54
N VAL A 49 -6.09 2.41 -11.24
CA VAL A 49 -5.13 2.71 -12.32
C VAL A 49 -5.79 3.49 -13.44
N GLN A 50 -7.00 3.09 -13.86
CA GLN A 50 -7.79 3.82 -14.87
C GLN A 50 -8.16 5.23 -14.40
N ALA A 51 -8.37 5.43 -13.11
CA ALA A 51 -8.58 6.76 -12.51
C ALA A 51 -7.27 7.57 -12.35
N GLY A 52 -6.13 7.03 -12.79
CA GLY A 52 -4.84 7.72 -12.82
C GLY A 52 -4.01 7.62 -11.55
N TYR A 53 -4.29 6.65 -10.67
CA TYR A 53 -3.49 6.42 -9.46
C TYR A 53 -2.34 5.44 -9.71
N ALA A 54 -1.14 5.80 -9.26
CA ALA A 54 -0.03 4.87 -9.11
C ALA A 54 -0.28 4.01 -7.87
N LEU A 55 -0.01 2.70 -7.95
CA LEU A 55 -0.25 1.78 -6.83
C LEU A 55 1.03 1.56 -6.03
N VAL A 56 0.98 1.78 -4.74
CA VAL A 56 2.12 1.66 -3.82
C VAL A 56 1.69 0.86 -2.59
N VAL A 57 2.44 -0.18 -2.26
CA VAL A 57 2.20 -0.98 -1.05
C VAL A 57 3.04 -0.43 0.10
N VAL A 58 2.42 -0.26 1.28
CA VAL A 58 3.07 0.19 2.52
C VAL A 58 2.64 -0.74 3.65
N THR A 59 3.54 -1.62 4.11
CA THR A 59 3.19 -2.72 5.00
C THR A 59 4.11 -2.86 6.20
N ASN A 60 3.54 -3.06 7.39
CA ASN A 60 4.30 -3.47 8.57
C ASN A 60 4.55 -4.99 8.52
N GLN A 61 5.81 -5.39 8.64
CA GLN A 61 6.26 -6.78 8.57
C GLN A 61 7.13 -7.14 9.78
N SER A 62 6.56 -6.98 10.98
CA SER A 62 7.29 -7.18 12.24
C SER A 62 7.77 -8.62 12.44
N GLY A 63 7.21 -9.58 11.73
CA GLY A 63 7.68 -10.98 11.77
C GLY A 63 9.14 -11.13 11.38
N ILE A 64 9.68 -10.23 10.54
CA ILE A 64 11.10 -10.21 10.19
C ILE A 64 11.92 -9.86 11.44
N GLY A 65 11.61 -8.75 12.11
CA GLY A 65 12.31 -8.33 13.33
C GLY A 65 12.10 -9.26 14.53
N ARG A 66 11.00 -10.02 14.54
CA ARG A 66 10.71 -11.05 15.55
C ARG A 66 11.40 -12.40 15.27
N GLY A 67 12.00 -12.56 14.08
CA GLY A 67 12.64 -13.81 13.68
C GLY A 67 11.65 -14.92 13.26
N TYR A 68 10.41 -14.58 12.91
CA TYR A 68 9.41 -15.56 12.47
C TYR A 68 9.61 -15.97 11.03
N TYR A 69 10.15 -15.09 10.19
CA TYR A 69 10.56 -15.34 8.81
C TYR A 69 11.66 -14.36 8.40
N THR A 70 12.38 -14.71 7.35
CA THR A 70 13.54 -13.94 6.90
C THR A 70 13.14 -12.87 5.86
N LEU A 71 14.07 -11.95 5.60
CA LEU A 71 13.91 -10.97 4.52
C LEU A 71 13.80 -11.66 3.16
N GLU A 72 14.58 -12.72 2.93
CA GLU A 72 14.54 -13.51 1.69
C GLU A 72 13.16 -14.15 1.48
N GLN A 73 12.55 -14.70 2.54
CA GLN A 73 11.19 -15.26 2.47
C GLN A 73 10.15 -14.18 2.18
N PHE A 74 10.31 -12.99 2.77
CA PHE A 74 9.46 -11.85 2.46
C PHE A 74 9.61 -11.41 0.99
N ASP A 75 10.85 -11.33 0.48
CA ASP A 75 11.13 -10.95 -0.90
C ASP A 75 10.57 -11.98 -1.90
N GLU A 76 10.67 -13.28 -1.60
CA GLU A 76 10.04 -14.34 -2.41
C GLU A 76 8.52 -14.15 -2.50
N LEU A 77 7.86 -13.88 -1.38
CA LEU A 77 6.42 -13.64 -1.34
C LEU A 77 6.04 -12.37 -2.11
N CYS A 78 6.83 -11.29 -1.99
CA CYS A 78 6.63 -10.09 -2.78
C CYS A 78 6.75 -10.35 -4.28
N GLY A 79 7.75 -11.13 -4.69
CA GLY A 79 7.92 -11.55 -6.09
C GLY A 79 6.73 -12.33 -6.62
N PHE A 80 6.20 -13.27 -5.83
CA PHE A 80 4.98 -13.98 -6.17
C PHE A 80 3.78 -13.04 -6.32
N MET A 81 3.54 -12.17 -5.34
CA MET A 81 2.43 -11.21 -5.35
C MET A 81 2.50 -10.29 -6.57
N LEU A 82 3.67 -9.72 -6.87
CA LEU A 82 3.88 -8.86 -8.03
C LEU A 82 3.65 -9.61 -9.34
N GLY A 83 4.09 -10.86 -9.45
CA GLY A 83 3.85 -11.71 -10.62
C GLY A 83 2.37 -11.98 -10.87
N GLU A 84 1.59 -12.22 -9.82
CA GLU A 84 0.14 -12.40 -9.96
C GLU A 84 -0.55 -11.09 -10.39
N PHE A 85 -0.15 -9.93 -9.84
CA PHE A 85 -0.66 -8.64 -10.29
C PHE A 85 -0.33 -8.36 -11.76
N GLU A 86 0.89 -8.67 -12.20
CA GLU A 86 1.30 -8.49 -13.60
C GLU A 86 0.45 -9.33 -14.56
N LYS A 87 0.17 -10.60 -14.22
CA LYS A 87 -0.73 -11.47 -15.00
C LYS A 87 -2.14 -10.87 -15.14
N GLU A 88 -2.60 -10.15 -14.13
CA GLU A 88 -3.89 -9.48 -14.10
C GLU A 88 -3.88 -8.06 -14.71
N GLY A 89 -2.75 -7.66 -15.29
CA GLY A 89 -2.58 -6.33 -15.90
C GLY A 89 -2.52 -5.18 -14.89
N VAL A 90 -2.11 -5.47 -13.65
CA VAL A 90 -1.97 -4.48 -12.57
C VAL A 90 -0.50 -4.27 -12.27
N LYS A 91 -0.04 -3.02 -12.36
CA LYS A 91 1.33 -2.65 -12.00
C LYS A 91 1.38 -2.04 -10.60
N ILE A 92 2.11 -2.67 -9.70
CA ILE A 92 2.51 -2.08 -8.42
C ILE A 92 3.85 -1.35 -8.64
N GLU A 93 3.89 -0.06 -8.34
CA GLU A 93 5.10 0.76 -8.56
C GLU A 93 6.23 0.35 -7.64
N LYS A 94 5.92 0.17 -6.35
CA LYS A 94 6.89 -0.26 -5.34
C LYS A 94 6.21 -0.77 -4.08
N ILE A 95 6.91 -1.62 -3.34
CA ILE A 95 6.53 -2.09 -2.01
C ILE A 95 7.48 -1.47 -0.99
N TYR A 96 6.93 -0.75 -0.02
CA TYR A 96 7.63 -0.26 1.16
C TYR A 96 7.21 -1.08 2.37
N PHE A 97 8.16 -1.49 3.17
CA PHE A 97 7.88 -2.31 4.35
C PHE A 97 8.71 -1.86 5.55
N CYS A 98 8.16 -2.08 6.74
CA CYS A 98 8.87 -1.92 8.00
C CYS A 98 9.13 -3.30 8.60
N PRO A 99 10.39 -3.73 8.71
CA PRO A 99 10.72 -5.04 9.26
C PRO A 99 10.77 -5.08 10.78
N HIS A 100 10.67 -3.92 11.42
CA HIS A 100 10.93 -3.78 12.86
C HIS A 100 9.78 -4.27 13.72
N ALA A 101 10.11 -4.89 14.84
CA ALA A 101 9.14 -5.13 15.90
C ALA A 101 8.72 -3.79 16.55
N PRO A 102 7.51 -3.71 17.17
CA PRO A 102 7.02 -2.46 17.77
C PRO A 102 7.97 -1.80 18.75
N GLU A 103 8.73 -2.60 19.50
CA GLU A 103 9.66 -2.16 20.53
C GLU A 103 10.89 -1.42 19.97
N ALA A 104 11.16 -1.54 18.69
CA ALA A 104 12.29 -0.88 18.02
C ALA A 104 12.12 0.65 17.90
N LEU A 105 10.93 1.18 18.11
CA LEU A 105 10.61 2.62 18.06
C LEU A 105 11.14 3.33 16.80
N CYS A 106 10.97 2.69 15.63
CA CYS A 106 11.41 3.24 14.35
C CYS A 106 10.42 4.25 13.78
N GLY A 107 10.88 5.13 12.88
CA GLY A 107 10.02 6.09 12.18
C GLY A 107 9.27 5.53 10.97
N CYS A 108 9.48 4.25 10.60
CA CYS A 108 8.84 3.64 9.42
C CYS A 108 7.59 2.83 9.74
N ARG A 109 7.48 2.27 10.95
CA ARG A 109 6.33 1.46 11.35
C ARG A 109 5.08 2.30 11.50
N LYS A 110 4.03 1.99 10.74
CA LYS A 110 2.71 2.62 10.92
C LYS A 110 2.23 2.43 12.38
N PRO A 111 1.79 3.46 13.09
CA PRO A 111 1.24 4.73 12.59
C PRO A 111 2.25 5.82 12.20
N GLU A 112 3.57 5.57 12.29
CA GLU A 112 4.56 6.52 11.80
C GLU A 112 4.48 6.68 10.28
N PRO A 113 4.66 7.90 9.73
CA PRO A 113 4.46 8.18 8.31
C PRO A 113 5.67 7.85 7.42
N GLY A 114 6.75 7.31 7.97
CA GLY A 114 8.05 7.22 7.28
C GLY A 114 8.01 6.51 5.93
N MET A 115 7.26 5.41 5.79
CA MET A 115 7.15 4.71 4.50
C MET A 115 6.44 5.54 3.43
N LEU A 116 5.37 6.25 3.80
CA LEU A 116 4.61 7.11 2.87
C LEU A 116 5.43 8.32 2.44
N LEU A 117 6.14 8.97 3.36
CA LEU A 117 7.02 10.10 3.06
C LEU A 117 8.18 9.68 2.16
N LYS A 118 8.77 8.51 2.42
CA LYS A 118 9.82 7.94 1.56
C LYS A 118 9.31 7.67 0.16
N ALA A 119 8.14 7.05 0.04
CA ALA A 119 7.50 6.78 -1.25
C ALA A 119 7.20 8.08 -2.02
N ALA A 120 6.67 9.10 -1.34
CA ALA A 120 6.39 10.39 -1.95
C ALA A 120 7.64 11.05 -2.54
N ASN A 121 8.75 11.00 -1.80
CA ASN A 121 10.02 11.55 -2.26
C ASN A 121 10.62 10.75 -3.43
N GLU A 122 10.68 9.43 -3.32
CA GLU A 122 11.32 8.57 -4.34
C GLU A 122 10.53 8.50 -5.64
N LEU A 123 9.19 8.52 -5.56
CA LEU A 123 8.29 8.31 -6.70
C LEU A 123 7.64 9.61 -7.20
N ASN A 124 8.02 10.77 -6.64
CA ASN A 124 7.42 12.07 -6.96
C ASN A 124 5.89 12.05 -6.84
N ILE A 125 5.39 11.72 -5.64
CA ILE A 125 3.96 11.59 -5.36
C ILE A 125 3.45 12.85 -4.63
N ASP A 126 2.31 13.36 -5.09
CA ASP A 126 1.52 14.38 -4.40
C ASP A 126 0.62 13.69 -3.36
N LEU A 127 1.02 13.75 -2.10
CA LEU A 127 0.30 13.13 -0.99
C LEU A 127 -1.11 13.70 -0.81
N ALA A 128 -1.29 15.01 -0.98
CA ALA A 128 -2.58 15.67 -0.81
C ALA A 128 -3.64 15.18 -1.83
N ARG A 129 -3.19 14.70 -2.99
CA ARG A 129 -4.05 14.12 -4.04
C ARG A 129 -4.11 12.61 -3.98
N SER A 130 -3.48 12.00 -3.01
CA SER A 130 -3.37 10.55 -2.87
C SER A 130 -4.37 9.98 -1.87
N ILE A 131 -4.49 8.66 -1.89
CA ILE A 131 -5.42 7.89 -1.04
C ILE A 131 -4.61 6.86 -0.28
N MET A 132 -4.95 6.63 1.00
CA MET A 132 -4.48 5.50 1.81
C MET A 132 -5.66 4.59 2.13
N ILE A 133 -5.52 3.30 1.86
CA ILE A 133 -6.46 2.25 2.28
C ILE A 133 -5.74 1.24 3.15
N GLY A 134 -6.23 1.04 4.36
CA GLY A 134 -5.76 0.05 5.31
C GLY A 134 -6.90 -0.60 6.07
N ASP A 135 -6.61 -1.61 6.87
CA ASP A 135 -7.60 -2.29 7.72
C ASP A 135 -7.45 -1.96 9.22
N LYS A 136 -6.42 -1.17 9.58
CA LYS A 136 -6.10 -0.79 10.96
C LYS A 136 -6.11 0.73 11.14
N ASP A 137 -6.34 1.17 12.37
CA ASP A 137 -6.27 2.59 12.72
C ASP A 137 -4.87 3.17 12.46
N SER A 138 -3.83 2.35 12.65
CA SER A 138 -2.44 2.74 12.37
C SER A 138 -2.20 3.09 10.90
N ASP A 139 -2.95 2.49 9.97
CA ASP A 139 -2.86 2.82 8.55
C ASP A 139 -3.42 4.22 8.28
N VAL A 140 -4.60 4.49 8.80
CA VAL A 140 -5.26 5.80 8.69
C VAL A 140 -4.42 6.89 9.34
N GLN A 141 -3.90 6.65 10.54
CA GLN A 141 -3.05 7.60 11.27
C GLN A 141 -1.76 7.89 10.50
N ALA A 142 -1.11 6.87 9.92
CA ALA A 142 0.09 7.07 9.10
C ALA A 142 -0.20 7.94 7.87
N GLY A 143 -1.31 7.69 7.19
CA GLY A 143 -1.75 8.48 6.05
C GLY A 143 -2.02 9.94 6.43
N GLN A 144 -2.75 10.16 7.52
CA GLN A 144 -3.04 11.50 8.05
C GLN A 144 -1.75 12.24 8.42
N SER A 145 -0.84 11.58 9.14
CA SER A 145 0.44 12.16 9.55
C SER A 145 1.35 12.49 8.37
N ALA A 146 1.27 11.72 7.28
CA ALA A 146 2.01 12.00 6.05
C ALA A 146 1.39 13.12 5.20
N GLY A 147 0.15 13.51 5.45
CA GLY A 147 -0.57 14.48 4.64
C GLY A 147 -1.33 13.89 3.45
N VAL A 148 -1.67 12.60 3.49
CA VAL A 148 -2.49 11.96 2.46
C VAL A 148 -3.91 12.51 2.49
N GLY A 149 -4.42 12.91 1.32
CA GLY A 149 -5.68 13.64 1.21
C GLY A 149 -6.92 12.85 1.60
N VAL A 150 -6.95 11.55 1.32
CA VAL A 150 -8.05 10.64 1.67
C VAL A 150 -7.51 9.41 2.37
N ASN A 151 -8.06 9.10 3.54
CA ASN A 151 -7.63 7.95 4.33
C ASN A 151 -8.85 7.10 4.68
N LEU A 152 -8.88 5.86 4.20
CA LEU A 152 -9.99 4.93 4.36
C LEU A 152 -9.58 3.70 5.17
N LYS A 153 -10.43 3.33 6.12
CA LYS A 153 -10.28 2.09 6.87
C LYS A 153 -11.29 1.06 6.38
N LEU A 154 -10.80 -0.11 6.00
CA LEU A 154 -11.64 -1.29 5.75
C LEU A 154 -12.06 -1.91 7.08
N GLY A 155 -13.29 -2.41 7.11
CA GLY A 155 -13.88 -3.01 8.31
C GLY A 155 -15.40 -2.94 8.27
N ASP A 156 -16.00 -2.17 9.18
CA ASP A 156 -17.45 -2.16 9.35
C ASP A 156 -18.23 -1.54 8.18
N ARG A 157 -17.74 -0.41 7.64
CA ARG A 157 -18.44 0.39 6.61
C ARG A 157 -18.02 0.06 5.20
N LEU A 158 -16.73 -0.18 4.99
CA LEU A 158 -16.14 -0.56 3.71
C LEU A 158 -15.37 -1.86 3.91
N LYS A 159 -15.79 -2.93 3.25
CA LYS A 159 -15.24 -4.27 3.51
C LYS A 159 -14.11 -4.66 2.56
N SER A 160 -13.97 -3.93 1.45
CA SER A 160 -12.99 -4.25 0.41
C SER A 160 -12.50 -3.03 -0.34
N VAL A 161 -11.41 -3.19 -1.07
CA VAL A 161 -10.89 -2.16 -2.00
C VAL A 161 -11.92 -1.84 -3.08
N ALA A 162 -12.72 -2.83 -3.51
CA ALA A 162 -13.80 -2.62 -4.48
C ALA A 162 -14.90 -1.70 -3.93
N GLU A 163 -15.32 -1.91 -2.69
CA GLU A 163 -16.30 -1.02 -2.03
C GLU A 163 -15.74 0.38 -1.81
N ALA A 164 -14.44 0.49 -1.49
CA ALA A 164 -13.75 1.78 -1.37
C ALA A 164 -13.73 2.54 -2.71
N LEU A 165 -13.45 1.84 -3.82
CA LEU A 165 -13.49 2.42 -5.16
C LEU A 165 -14.87 2.98 -5.49
N GLU A 166 -15.92 2.20 -5.30
CA GLU A 166 -17.30 2.63 -5.59
C GLU A 166 -17.74 3.79 -4.68
N PHE A 167 -17.37 3.75 -3.40
CA PHE A 167 -17.60 4.86 -2.47
C PHE A 167 -16.96 6.15 -2.98
N LEU A 168 -15.68 6.11 -3.40
CA LEU A 168 -14.95 7.29 -3.86
C LEU A 168 -15.51 7.85 -5.18
N LYS A 169 -15.95 6.98 -6.11
CA LYS A 169 -16.64 7.40 -7.32
C LYS A 169 -17.95 8.12 -7.00
N LYS A 170 -18.73 7.55 -6.09
CA LYS A 170 -20.03 8.12 -5.67
C LYS A 170 -19.89 9.48 -4.99
N GLU A 171 -18.81 9.65 -4.22
CA GLU A 171 -18.48 10.92 -3.56
C GLU A 171 -17.79 11.94 -4.51
N GLY A 172 -17.56 11.59 -5.76
CA GLY A 172 -16.89 12.46 -6.74
C GLY A 172 -15.43 12.76 -6.39
N LYS A 173 -14.75 11.81 -5.70
CA LYS A 173 -13.36 11.96 -5.30
C LYS A 173 -12.37 11.35 -6.28
N ILE A 174 -12.87 10.53 -7.19
CA ILE A 174 -12.13 9.94 -8.32
C ILE A 174 -13.00 9.83 -9.54
#